data_2284181a666f09c5fc1d1e1f1efeac94
#
_entry.id   2284181a666f09c5fc1d1e1f1efeac94
#
_cell.length_a   1.000
_cell.length_b   1.000
_cell.length_c   1.000
_cell.angle_alpha   90.00
_cell.angle_beta   90.00
_cell.angle_gamma   90.00
#
_symmetry.space_group_name_H-M   'P 1'
#
loop_
_entity.id
_entity.type
_entity.pdbx_description
1 polymer ?
#
loop_
_entity_poly.entity_id
_entity_poly.type
_entity_poly.pdbx_seq_one_letter_code
_entity_poly.pdbx_strand_id
1 'polypeptide(L)'
;RLGAKSQSQHMGGGEYLDRIPGGEYRHWSAPSLTSAGHGLDLWEHDDLSQYLLTGENRFLQTFGPMNDVILNSTRYLKEADIRAMATYLKALPSVDKAPSTPPSAELMGQGQTIYNLHCGTCHLPSGEGDTDMGPALNSASLVVQSDNPASMINAILYGPQLPDPSGESRWLEPMKPYQYLLTNEEVAAVASFIRNSWSNDAGQVSLAQVAQQR
;
A
#
# COMPACT_ATOMS: atom_id res chain seq x y z
N ARG A 1 5.44 10.17 21.63
CA ARG A 1 5.58 11.62 21.37
C ARG A 1 4.38 12.02 20.53
N LEU A 2 3.52 12.85 21.10
CA LEU A 2 2.54 13.60 20.32
C LEU A 2 3.33 14.64 19.51
N GLY A 3 3.60 14.36 18.24
CA GLY A 3 4.27 15.28 17.34
C GLY A 3 3.43 16.55 17.16
N ALA A 4 4.10 17.66 16.90
CA ALA A 4 3.42 18.90 16.51
C ALA A 4 2.62 18.62 15.24
N LYS A 5 1.30 18.85 15.28
CA LYS A 5 0.44 18.70 14.10
C LYS A 5 0.75 19.83 13.12
N SER A 6 1.30 19.49 11.96
CA SER A 6 1.27 20.41 10.83
C SER A 6 -0.13 20.37 10.23
N GLN A 7 -0.87 21.47 10.30
CA GLN A 7 -2.22 21.55 9.70
C GLN A 7 -2.15 21.41 8.17
N SER A 8 -1.03 21.81 7.54
CA SER A 8 -0.82 21.69 6.10
C SER A 8 -0.57 20.25 5.63
N GLN A 9 -0.33 19.31 6.55
CA GLN A 9 -0.10 17.90 6.25
C GLN A 9 -1.12 16.98 6.95
N HIS A 10 -2.26 17.54 7.35
CA HIS A 10 -3.31 16.77 7.99
C HIS A 10 -3.78 15.63 7.09
N MET A 11 -3.67 14.38 7.57
CA MET A 11 -3.97 13.14 6.83
C MET A 11 -3.12 12.93 5.56
N GLY A 12 -1.99 13.63 5.41
CA GLY A 12 -1.08 13.52 4.26
C GLY A 12 -0.20 12.27 4.25
N GLY A 13 -0.35 11.39 5.22
CA GLY A 13 0.48 10.20 5.36
C GLY A 13 1.73 10.43 6.20
N GLY A 14 2.61 9.43 6.24
CA GLY A 14 3.86 9.51 7.01
C GLY A 14 4.51 8.17 7.27
N GLU A 15 5.66 8.22 7.93
CA GLU A 15 6.43 7.05 8.35
C GLU A 15 6.29 6.83 9.86
N TYR A 16 6.28 5.57 10.28
CA TYR A 16 6.25 5.19 11.70
C TYR A 16 6.89 3.82 11.92
N LEU A 17 7.22 3.54 13.18
CA LEU A 17 7.70 2.24 13.64
C LEU A 17 6.58 1.52 14.37
N ASP A 18 6.36 0.27 14.02
CA ASP A 18 5.43 -0.58 14.72
C ASP A 18 6.01 -1.98 14.98
N ARG A 19 5.51 -2.62 16.04
CA ARG A 19 5.90 -3.97 16.40
C ARG A 19 5.27 -4.99 15.47
N ILE A 20 6.06 -5.96 15.05
CA ILE A 20 5.56 -7.14 14.35
C ILE A 20 5.43 -8.33 15.32
N PRO A 21 4.67 -9.36 14.96
CA PRO A 21 4.69 -10.63 15.69
C PRO A 21 6.14 -11.13 15.83
N GLY A 22 6.56 -11.42 17.05
CA GLY A 22 7.97 -11.74 17.35
C GLY A 22 8.70 -10.66 18.16
N GLY A 23 8.14 -9.44 18.21
CA GLY A 23 8.61 -8.36 19.10
C GLY A 23 9.62 -7.40 18.48
N GLU A 24 10.04 -7.62 17.24
CA GLU A 24 10.88 -6.68 16.49
C GLU A 24 10.07 -5.49 16.01
N TYR A 25 10.77 -4.38 15.72
CA TYR A 25 10.17 -3.19 15.14
C TYR A 25 10.46 -3.13 13.64
N ARG A 26 9.47 -2.71 12.88
CA ARG A 26 9.59 -2.51 11.44
C ARG A 26 9.09 -1.13 11.05
N HIS A 27 9.75 -0.51 10.08
CA HIS A 27 9.27 0.73 9.48
C HIS A 27 8.05 0.48 8.59
N TRP A 28 7.07 1.35 8.71
CA TRP A 28 5.85 1.34 7.91
C TRP A 28 5.59 2.73 7.33
N SER A 29 4.86 2.78 6.27
CA SER A 29 4.35 4.03 5.69
C SER A 29 2.83 4.04 5.69
N ALA A 30 2.25 5.13 6.20
CA ALA A 30 0.84 5.43 6.02
C ALA A 30 0.69 6.23 4.72
N PRO A 31 -0.18 5.84 3.79
CA PRO A 31 -0.45 6.64 2.60
C PRO A 31 -1.22 7.92 2.92
N SER A 32 -1.23 8.86 1.98
CA SER A 32 -2.11 10.03 2.07
C SER A 32 -3.58 9.59 2.02
N LEU A 33 -4.38 10.12 2.94
CA LEU A 33 -5.83 9.95 2.98
C LEU A 33 -6.57 11.20 2.45
N THR A 34 -5.87 12.10 1.77
CA THR A 34 -6.49 13.27 1.14
C THR A 34 -6.90 12.97 -0.29
N SER A 35 -7.75 13.82 -0.87
CA SER A 35 -8.19 13.73 -2.26
C SER A 35 -7.15 14.27 -3.24
N ALA A 36 -5.89 13.82 -3.11
CA ALA A 36 -4.83 14.09 -4.06
C ALA A 36 -4.68 12.90 -5.01
N GLY A 37 -4.16 13.09 -6.22
CA GLY A 37 -3.99 12.03 -7.21
C GLY A 37 -3.14 10.83 -6.76
N HIS A 38 -2.52 10.90 -5.58
CA HIS A 38 -1.80 9.84 -4.88
C HIS A 38 -2.48 9.40 -3.57
N GLY A 39 -3.70 9.84 -3.33
CA GLY A 39 -4.53 9.55 -2.16
C GLY A 39 -5.83 8.86 -2.54
N LEU A 40 -6.94 9.33 -1.97
CA LEU A 40 -8.26 8.72 -2.11
C LEU A 40 -9.05 9.14 -3.36
N ASP A 41 -8.45 9.80 -4.36
CA ASP A 41 -9.16 10.33 -5.53
C ASP A 41 -10.00 9.28 -6.26
N LEU A 42 -9.40 8.11 -6.52
CA LEU A 42 -10.03 7.03 -7.26
C LEU A 42 -10.98 6.16 -6.43
N TRP A 43 -11.02 6.39 -5.11
CA TRP A 43 -11.88 5.63 -4.21
C TRP A 43 -13.23 6.34 -4.07
N GLU A 44 -14.31 5.62 -4.30
CA GLU A 44 -15.65 6.11 -4.00
C GLU A 44 -15.94 6.03 -2.50
N HIS A 45 -17.01 6.68 -2.05
CA HIS A 45 -17.44 6.63 -0.64
C HIS A 45 -17.71 5.20 -0.18
N ASP A 46 -18.27 4.38 -1.06
CA ASP A 46 -18.58 2.97 -0.77
C ASP A 46 -17.31 2.13 -0.69
N ASP A 47 -16.29 2.36 -1.54
CA ASP A 47 -14.98 1.68 -1.46
C ASP A 47 -14.32 1.93 -0.10
N LEU A 48 -14.35 3.18 0.36
CA LEU A 48 -13.76 3.57 1.62
C LEU A 48 -14.54 3.02 2.81
N SER A 49 -15.86 3.06 2.74
CA SER A 49 -16.74 2.49 3.77
C SER A 49 -16.58 0.99 3.88
N GLN A 50 -16.54 0.29 2.77
CA GLN A 50 -16.30 -1.16 2.73
C GLN A 50 -14.93 -1.49 3.34
N TYR A 51 -13.87 -0.82 2.91
CA TYR A 51 -12.52 -1.06 3.44
C TYR A 51 -12.44 -0.85 4.95
N LEU A 52 -13.04 0.22 5.48
CA LEU A 52 -13.02 0.50 6.92
C LEU A 52 -13.83 -0.53 7.74
N LEU A 53 -14.90 -1.09 7.16
CA LEU A 53 -15.73 -2.09 7.85
C LEU A 53 -15.15 -3.50 7.77
N THR A 54 -14.63 -3.88 6.62
CA THR A 54 -14.27 -5.27 6.34
C THR A 54 -12.76 -5.50 6.25
N GLY A 55 -11.98 -4.44 6.02
CA GLY A 55 -10.55 -4.51 5.71
C GLY A 55 -10.26 -4.76 4.25
N GLU A 56 -11.26 -4.80 3.39
CA GLU A 56 -11.07 -5.03 1.96
C GLU A 56 -12.06 -4.23 1.10
N ASN A 57 -11.65 -3.96 -0.13
CA ASN A 57 -12.50 -3.46 -1.20
C ASN A 57 -11.95 -3.94 -2.56
N ARG A 58 -12.47 -3.42 -3.67
CA ARG A 58 -12.02 -3.79 -5.02
C ARG A 58 -10.54 -3.49 -5.32
N PHE A 59 -9.89 -2.59 -4.56
CA PHE A 59 -8.52 -2.14 -4.80
C PHE A 59 -7.49 -2.73 -3.84
N LEU A 60 -7.88 -3.04 -2.62
CA LEU A 60 -6.94 -3.33 -1.56
C LEU A 60 -7.55 -4.27 -0.52
N GLN A 61 -6.72 -5.12 0.05
CA GLN A 61 -6.98 -5.82 1.31
C GLN A 61 -6.02 -5.31 2.38
N THR A 62 -6.50 -5.19 3.61
CA THR A 62 -5.71 -4.70 4.73
C THR A 62 -4.53 -5.62 5.05
N PHE A 63 -3.43 -5.04 5.47
CA PHE A 63 -2.25 -5.77 5.94
C PHE A 63 -1.42 -4.92 6.90
N GLY A 64 -0.49 -5.56 7.59
CA GLY A 64 0.38 -4.88 8.55
C GLY A 64 -0.42 -4.20 9.68
N PRO A 65 0.02 -3.03 10.18
CA PRO A 65 -0.61 -2.36 11.32
C PRO A 65 -2.06 -1.94 11.09
N MET A 66 -2.49 -1.78 9.83
CA MET A 66 -3.89 -1.48 9.54
C MET A 66 -4.83 -2.63 9.93
N ASN A 67 -4.32 -3.86 10.03
CA ASN A 67 -5.08 -5.00 10.53
C ASN A 67 -5.66 -4.73 11.93
N ASP A 68 -4.85 -4.17 12.84
CA ASP A 68 -5.30 -3.85 14.19
C ASP A 68 -6.39 -2.78 14.21
N VAL A 69 -6.30 -1.80 13.32
CA VAL A 69 -7.34 -0.77 13.18
C VAL A 69 -8.67 -1.37 12.76
N ILE A 70 -8.66 -2.24 11.75
CA ILE A 70 -9.88 -2.91 11.28
C ILE A 70 -10.40 -3.88 12.34
N LEU A 71 -9.57 -4.83 12.77
CA LEU A 71 -10.00 -5.93 13.63
C LEU A 71 -10.42 -5.50 15.03
N ASN A 72 -9.79 -4.46 15.57
CA ASN A 72 -9.99 -4.02 16.95
C ASN A 72 -10.82 -2.73 17.07
N SER A 73 -11.15 -2.06 15.95
CA SER A 73 -11.83 -0.77 15.99
C SER A 73 -12.93 -0.62 14.95
N THR A 74 -12.57 -0.34 13.69
CA THR A 74 -13.55 0.17 12.71
C THR A 74 -14.64 -0.82 12.32
N ARG A 75 -14.36 -2.11 12.32
CA ARG A 75 -15.36 -3.17 12.05
C ARG A 75 -16.55 -3.19 13.03
N TYR A 76 -16.40 -2.59 14.19
CA TYR A 76 -17.45 -2.54 15.23
C TYR A 76 -18.25 -1.23 15.22
N LEU A 77 -17.87 -0.28 14.35
CA LEU A 77 -18.58 0.99 14.21
C LEU A 77 -19.89 0.78 13.46
N LYS A 78 -20.85 1.67 13.70
CA LYS A 78 -22.09 1.70 12.95
C LYS A 78 -21.82 2.17 11.52
N GLU A 79 -22.55 1.65 10.57
CA GLU A 79 -22.44 2.05 9.16
C GLU A 79 -22.56 3.56 8.96
N ALA A 80 -23.43 4.23 9.70
CA ALA A 80 -23.59 5.69 9.64
C ALA A 80 -22.30 6.43 10.05
N ASP A 81 -21.58 5.93 11.06
CA ASP A 81 -20.33 6.54 11.52
C ASP A 81 -19.21 6.33 10.49
N ILE A 82 -19.15 5.14 9.89
CA ILE A 82 -18.21 4.84 8.82
C ILE A 82 -18.46 5.72 7.58
N ARG A 83 -19.72 5.90 7.18
CA ARG A 83 -20.09 6.81 6.08
C ARG A 83 -19.72 8.25 6.38
N ALA A 84 -19.89 8.70 7.63
CA ALA A 84 -19.46 10.03 8.05
C ALA A 84 -17.94 10.18 7.98
N MET A 85 -17.16 9.15 8.37
CA MET A 85 -15.71 9.14 8.23
C MET A 85 -15.30 9.21 6.74
N ALA A 86 -15.93 8.42 5.87
CA ALA A 86 -15.67 8.43 4.43
C ALA A 86 -15.95 9.82 3.83
N THR A 87 -17.09 10.43 4.19
CA THR A 87 -17.44 11.78 3.76
C THR A 87 -16.42 12.82 4.21
N TYR A 88 -15.98 12.73 5.46
CA TYR A 88 -14.96 13.64 5.99
C TYR A 88 -13.63 13.49 5.24
N LEU A 89 -13.14 12.29 5.05
CA LEU A 89 -11.87 12.02 4.36
C LEU A 89 -11.89 12.50 2.91
N LYS A 90 -12.99 12.26 2.20
CA LYS A 90 -13.17 12.73 0.81
C LYS A 90 -13.29 14.26 0.69
N ALA A 91 -13.68 14.94 1.74
CA ALA A 91 -13.78 16.40 1.79
C ALA A 91 -12.47 17.09 2.21
N LEU A 92 -11.43 16.34 2.59
CA LEU A 92 -10.15 16.94 2.97
C LEU A 92 -9.47 17.61 1.78
N PRO A 93 -8.83 18.78 1.98
CA PRO A 93 -8.04 19.43 0.95
C PRO A 93 -6.87 18.52 0.56
N SER A 94 -6.49 18.54 -0.72
CA SER A 94 -5.33 17.84 -1.22
C SER A 94 -4.05 18.33 -0.53
N VAL A 95 -3.16 17.40 -0.21
CA VAL A 95 -1.79 17.68 0.21
C VAL A 95 -0.89 17.41 -1.00
N ASP A 96 0.01 18.34 -1.29
CA ASP A 96 0.92 18.19 -2.40
C ASP A 96 1.81 16.95 -2.21
N LYS A 97 2.00 16.20 -3.29
CA LYS A 97 2.91 15.08 -3.32
C LYS A 97 4.36 15.56 -3.20
N ALA A 98 5.17 14.87 -2.41
CA ALA A 98 6.59 15.14 -2.35
C ALA A 98 7.25 14.91 -3.73
N PRO A 99 8.25 15.73 -4.11
CA PRO A 99 9.00 15.50 -5.33
C PRO A 99 9.61 14.11 -5.35
N SER A 100 9.38 13.38 -6.44
CA SER A 100 9.91 12.02 -6.62
C SER A 100 11.05 12.01 -7.64
N THR A 101 11.99 11.07 -7.47
CA THR A 101 13.05 10.85 -8.45
C THR A 101 12.59 9.74 -9.42
N PRO A 102 12.47 10.02 -10.72
CA PRO A 102 12.09 8.98 -11.68
C PRO A 102 13.22 7.93 -11.80
N PRO A 103 12.87 6.65 -11.96
CA PRO A 103 13.85 5.59 -12.19
C PRO A 103 14.49 5.70 -13.58
N SER A 104 15.73 5.19 -13.72
CA SER A 104 16.37 5.05 -15.03
C SER A 104 15.67 4.00 -15.89
N ALA A 105 15.83 4.10 -17.22
CA ALA A 105 15.27 3.11 -18.15
C ALA A 105 15.83 1.69 -17.89
N GLU A 106 17.09 1.58 -17.48
CA GLU A 106 17.71 0.30 -17.12
C GLU A 106 17.02 -0.33 -15.89
N LEU A 107 16.81 0.46 -14.82
CA LEU A 107 16.13 0.02 -13.61
C LEU A 107 14.69 -0.41 -13.90
N MET A 108 14.00 0.33 -14.77
CA MET A 108 12.64 -0.02 -15.23
C MET A 108 12.63 -1.34 -16.00
N GLY A 109 13.58 -1.58 -16.91
CA GLY A 109 13.69 -2.84 -17.66
C GLY A 109 13.97 -4.06 -16.77
N GLN A 110 14.85 -3.90 -15.78
CA GLN A 110 15.13 -4.94 -14.78
C GLN A 110 13.85 -5.22 -13.96
N GLY A 111 13.20 -4.19 -13.45
CA GLY A 111 11.97 -4.32 -12.67
C GLY A 111 10.83 -4.96 -13.47
N GLN A 112 10.66 -4.61 -14.73
CA GLN A 112 9.68 -5.23 -15.62
C GLN A 112 9.91 -6.72 -15.80
N THR A 113 11.17 -7.13 -15.96
CA THR A 113 11.52 -8.54 -16.10
C THR A 113 11.14 -9.33 -14.84
N ILE A 114 11.48 -8.80 -13.66
CA ILE A 114 11.15 -9.43 -12.36
C ILE A 114 9.63 -9.45 -12.16
N TYR A 115 8.94 -8.37 -12.49
CA TYR A 115 7.50 -8.30 -12.40
C TYR A 115 6.81 -9.37 -13.24
N ASN A 116 7.21 -9.55 -14.50
CA ASN A 116 6.65 -10.54 -15.39
C ASN A 116 6.89 -11.98 -14.91
N LEU A 117 8.02 -12.24 -14.26
CA LEU A 117 8.36 -13.56 -13.75
C LEU A 117 7.62 -13.93 -12.45
N HIS A 118 7.39 -12.95 -11.57
CA HIS A 118 6.99 -13.24 -10.20
C HIS A 118 5.67 -12.59 -9.74
N CYS A 119 5.21 -11.56 -10.41
CA CYS A 119 4.09 -10.73 -9.95
C CYS A 119 2.91 -10.70 -10.93
N GLY A 120 3.24 -10.67 -12.24
CA GLY A 120 2.27 -10.41 -13.31
C GLY A 120 1.18 -11.47 -13.46
N THR A 121 1.37 -12.70 -12.93
CA THR A 121 0.33 -13.73 -12.96
C THR A 121 -0.84 -13.36 -12.06
N CYS A 122 -0.58 -12.84 -10.85
CA CYS A 122 -1.65 -12.48 -9.90
C CYS A 122 -2.10 -11.02 -10.04
N HIS A 123 -1.14 -10.11 -10.28
CA HIS A 123 -1.46 -8.68 -10.41
C HIS A 123 -1.75 -8.23 -11.83
N LEU A 124 -1.76 -9.13 -12.80
CA LEU A 124 -1.89 -8.95 -14.24
C LEU A 124 -0.78 -8.07 -14.87
N PRO A 125 -0.48 -8.24 -16.17
CA PRO A 125 0.52 -7.42 -16.86
C PRO A 125 0.17 -5.91 -16.88
N SER A 126 -1.12 -5.58 -16.78
CA SER A 126 -1.65 -4.22 -16.70
C SER A 126 -1.60 -3.59 -15.30
N GLY A 127 -1.24 -4.38 -14.25
CA GLY A 127 -1.27 -3.91 -12.87
C GLY A 127 -2.68 -3.66 -12.31
N GLU A 128 -3.72 -4.05 -13.04
CA GLU A 128 -5.13 -3.85 -12.61
C GLU A 128 -5.54 -4.80 -11.50
N GLY A 129 -4.80 -5.91 -11.35
CA GLY A 129 -5.18 -6.97 -10.44
C GLY A 129 -6.41 -7.73 -10.89
N ASP A 130 -6.82 -8.69 -10.08
CA ASP A 130 -8.00 -9.52 -10.32
C ASP A 130 -8.73 -9.76 -8.99
N THR A 131 -10.05 -9.96 -9.05
CA THR A 131 -10.88 -10.12 -7.85
C THR A 131 -10.51 -11.32 -6.99
N ASP A 132 -9.93 -12.36 -7.57
CA ASP A 132 -9.64 -13.63 -6.90
C ASP A 132 -8.14 -13.90 -6.77
N MET A 133 -7.28 -13.19 -7.52
CA MET A 133 -5.85 -13.49 -7.59
C MET A 133 -4.95 -12.50 -6.89
N GLY A 134 -5.22 -11.21 -7.00
CA GLY A 134 -4.39 -10.20 -6.36
C GLY A 134 -4.88 -8.77 -6.56
N PRO A 135 -4.61 -7.86 -5.61
CA PRO A 135 -5.08 -6.48 -5.67
C PRO A 135 -4.43 -5.69 -6.81
N ALA A 136 -5.08 -4.58 -7.16
CA ALA A 136 -4.54 -3.61 -8.11
C ALA A 136 -3.21 -3.00 -7.60
N LEU A 137 -2.28 -2.81 -8.51
CA LEU A 137 -0.99 -2.12 -8.29
C LEU A 137 -0.88 -0.81 -9.08
N ASN A 138 -1.93 -0.46 -9.83
CA ASN A 138 -2.03 0.79 -10.58
C ASN A 138 -2.39 1.99 -9.66
N SER A 139 -2.73 3.12 -10.24
CA SER A 139 -2.99 4.40 -9.54
C SER A 139 -4.03 4.34 -8.41
N ALA A 140 -4.90 3.32 -8.36
CA ALA A 140 -5.85 3.12 -7.27
C ALA A 140 -5.23 2.53 -5.99
N SER A 141 -4.00 2.01 -6.07
CA SER A 141 -3.30 1.42 -4.92
C SER A 141 -2.65 2.49 -4.05
N LEU A 142 -3.25 2.79 -2.90
CA LEU A 142 -2.70 3.76 -1.93
C LEU A 142 -1.29 3.39 -1.46
N VAL A 143 -1.00 2.10 -1.32
CA VAL A 143 0.31 1.61 -0.84
C VAL A 143 1.40 1.87 -1.88
N VAL A 144 1.09 1.66 -3.17
CA VAL A 144 2.01 1.93 -4.28
C VAL A 144 2.27 3.42 -4.43
N GLN A 145 1.23 4.26 -4.26
CA GLN A 145 1.29 5.70 -4.42
C GLN A 145 1.87 6.46 -3.20
N SER A 146 2.07 5.77 -2.07
CA SER A 146 2.64 6.38 -0.88
C SER A 146 4.02 7.01 -1.17
N ASP A 147 4.28 8.21 -0.64
CA ASP A 147 5.59 8.88 -0.78
C ASP A 147 6.74 8.03 -0.24
N ASN A 148 6.51 7.32 0.86
CA ASN A 148 7.46 6.37 1.42
C ASN A 148 7.08 4.93 1.03
N PRO A 149 8.00 4.15 0.40
CA PRO A 149 7.71 2.80 -0.07
C PRO A 149 7.78 1.70 1.01
N ALA A 150 8.01 2.03 2.27
CA ALA A 150 8.27 1.04 3.33
C ALA A 150 7.22 -0.07 3.42
N SER A 151 5.93 0.28 3.43
CA SER A 151 4.85 -0.72 3.49
C SER A 151 4.80 -1.61 2.25
N MET A 152 5.07 -1.06 1.06
CA MET A 152 5.16 -1.85 -0.17
C MET A 152 6.36 -2.80 -0.15
N ILE A 153 7.53 -2.33 0.28
CA ILE A 153 8.73 -3.16 0.42
C ILE A 153 8.46 -4.30 1.41
N ASN A 154 7.81 -4.01 2.54
CA ASN A 154 7.42 -5.04 3.51
C ASN A 154 6.48 -6.09 2.90
N ALA A 155 5.49 -5.67 2.11
CA ALA A 155 4.60 -6.59 1.42
C ALA A 155 5.36 -7.51 0.44
N ILE A 156 6.35 -6.99 -0.29
CA ILE A 156 7.19 -7.79 -1.19
C ILE A 156 8.08 -8.76 -0.39
N LEU A 157 8.78 -8.26 0.63
CA LEU A 157 9.75 -9.09 1.37
C LEU A 157 9.08 -10.20 2.19
N TYR A 158 8.00 -9.87 2.91
CA TYR A 158 7.45 -10.74 3.96
C TYR A 158 6.06 -11.28 3.66
N GLY A 159 5.48 -10.88 2.54
CA GLY A 159 4.07 -11.09 2.27
C GLY A 159 3.19 -10.15 3.11
N PRO A 160 1.95 -9.92 2.70
CA PRO A 160 1.05 -8.97 3.36
C PRO A 160 0.53 -9.43 4.73
N GLN A 161 0.68 -10.72 5.11
CA GLN A 161 0.16 -11.29 6.35
C GLN A 161 -1.31 -10.87 6.58
N LEU A 162 -2.14 -11.22 5.61
CA LEU A 162 -3.54 -10.84 5.61
C LEU A 162 -4.23 -11.43 6.84
N PRO A 163 -4.96 -10.63 7.63
CA PRO A 163 -5.86 -11.20 8.61
C PRO A 163 -7.02 -11.81 7.83
N ASP A 164 -7.58 -12.87 8.36
CA ASP A 164 -8.86 -13.35 7.92
C ASP A 164 -9.94 -12.90 8.92
N PRO A 165 -10.60 -11.75 8.71
CA PRO A 165 -11.63 -11.27 9.62
C PRO A 165 -12.89 -12.14 9.58
N SER A 166 -13.08 -12.92 8.50
CA SER A 166 -14.25 -13.78 8.29
C SER A 166 -13.92 -15.26 8.36
N GLY A 167 -12.64 -15.65 8.39
CA GLY A 167 -12.20 -17.04 8.25
C GLY A 167 -12.09 -17.50 6.78
N GLU A 168 -12.36 -16.60 5.83
CA GLU A 168 -12.33 -16.90 4.40
C GLU A 168 -11.49 -15.85 3.66
N SER A 169 -10.33 -16.26 3.16
CA SER A 169 -9.52 -15.38 2.29
C SER A 169 -10.23 -15.21 0.95
N ARG A 170 -10.37 -13.97 0.49
CA ARG A 170 -10.86 -13.65 -0.84
C ARG A 170 -9.93 -14.17 -1.93
N TRP A 171 -8.63 -14.17 -1.66
CA TRP A 171 -7.63 -14.57 -2.63
C TRP A 171 -7.42 -16.07 -2.64
N LEU A 172 -7.33 -16.65 -3.83
CA LEU A 172 -7.10 -18.09 -4.02
C LEU A 172 -5.77 -18.54 -3.40
N GLU A 173 -4.76 -17.70 -3.47
CA GLU A 173 -3.48 -17.91 -2.79
C GLU A 173 -2.96 -16.59 -2.19
N PRO A 174 -2.45 -16.59 -0.94
CA PRO A 174 -1.80 -15.43 -0.38
C PRO A 174 -0.49 -15.12 -1.11
N MET A 175 -0.16 -13.84 -1.26
CA MET A 175 1.12 -13.41 -1.80
C MET A 175 2.28 -13.97 -0.98
N LYS A 176 3.20 -14.68 -1.64
CA LYS A 176 4.35 -15.32 -1.01
C LYS A 176 5.42 -14.29 -0.63
N PRO A 177 6.19 -14.53 0.46
CA PRO A 177 7.33 -13.68 0.80
C PRO A 177 8.50 -13.90 -0.16
N TYR A 178 9.13 -12.82 -0.59
CA TYR A 178 10.27 -12.84 -1.52
C TYR A 178 11.62 -12.55 -0.86
N GLN A 179 11.67 -12.44 0.47
CA GLN A 179 12.89 -12.07 1.20
C GLN A 179 14.10 -12.99 0.95
N TYR A 180 13.87 -14.25 0.62
CA TYR A 180 14.93 -15.22 0.34
C TYR A 180 15.11 -15.50 -1.16
N LEU A 181 14.24 -14.99 -2.01
CA LEU A 181 14.26 -15.23 -3.45
C LEU A 181 14.86 -14.03 -4.21
N LEU A 182 14.54 -12.83 -3.81
CA LEU A 182 15.00 -11.60 -4.48
C LEU A 182 16.08 -10.90 -3.65
N THR A 183 17.12 -10.42 -4.33
CA THR A 183 18.16 -9.55 -3.75
C THR A 183 17.60 -8.14 -3.46
N ASN A 184 18.36 -7.30 -2.77
CA ASN A 184 17.95 -5.91 -2.53
C ASN A 184 17.82 -5.12 -3.84
N GLU A 185 18.71 -5.38 -4.80
CA GLU A 185 18.70 -4.77 -6.13
C GLU A 185 17.43 -5.15 -6.89
N GLU A 186 17.06 -6.41 -6.86
CA GLU A 186 15.86 -6.92 -7.53
C GLU A 186 14.58 -6.41 -6.88
N VAL A 187 14.51 -6.31 -5.56
CA VAL A 187 13.38 -5.70 -4.85
C VAL A 187 13.28 -4.21 -5.19
N ALA A 188 14.40 -3.48 -5.19
CA ALA A 188 14.42 -2.06 -5.56
C ALA A 188 13.96 -1.86 -7.02
N ALA A 189 14.39 -2.74 -7.93
CA ALA A 189 14.02 -2.67 -9.34
C ALA A 189 12.51 -2.94 -9.56
N VAL A 190 11.98 -4.04 -9.01
CA VAL A 190 10.55 -4.37 -9.19
C VAL A 190 9.64 -3.36 -8.49
N ALA A 191 10.00 -2.89 -7.30
CA ALA A 191 9.26 -1.85 -6.61
C ALA A 191 9.26 -0.52 -7.38
N SER A 192 10.41 -0.12 -7.94
CA SER A 192 10.52 1.06 -8.80
C SER A 192 9.68 0.92 -10.07
N PHE A 193 9.69 -0.25 -10.71
CA PHE A 193 8.86 -0.52 -11.88
C PHE A 193 7.37 -0.37 -11.55
N ILE A 194 6.87 -1.02 -10.51
CA ILE A 194 5.46 -0.95 -10.10
C ILE A 194 5.07 0.50 -9.81
N ARG A 195 5.89 1.23 -9.07
CA ARG A 195 5.64 2.61 -8.66
C ARG A 195 5.65 3.64 -9.79
N ASN A 196 6.12 3.26 -10.99
CA ASN A 196 6.23 4.16 -12.15
C ASN A 196 5.62 3.56 -13.44
N SER A 197 4.76 2.55 -13.31
CA SER A 197 4.01 1.93 -14.42
C SER A 197 2.52 2.20 -14.29
N TRP A 198 1.75 2.01 -15.37
CA TRP A 198 0.28 2.08 -15.40
C TRP A 198 -0.30 3.37 -14.81
N SER A 199 0.28 4.51 -15.13
CA SER A 199 -0.08 5.83 -14.61
C SER A 199 0.33 6.07 -13.14
N ASN A 200 1.13 5.19 -12.54
CA ASN A 200 1.81 5.47 -11.29
C ASN A 200 2.96 6.46 -11.51
N ASP A 201 3.16 7.36 -10.55
CA ASP A 201 4.26 8.34 -10.52
C ASP A 201 4.73 8.53 -9.07
N ALA A 202 5.22 7.45 -8.45
CA ALA A 202 5.59 7.46 -7.04
C ALA A 202 7.12 7.40 -6.80
N GLY A 203 7.91 7.52 -7.88
CA GLY A 203 9.37 7.59 -7.84
C GLY A 203 10.07 6.25 -7.58
N GLN A 204 11.39 6.26 -7.77
CA GLN A 204 12.22 5.07 -7.58
C GLN A 204 12.35 4.67 -6.12
N VAL A 205 12.64 3.39 -5.91
CA VAL A 205 13.02 2.81 -4.62
C VAL A 205 14.52 2.58 -4.60
N SER A 206 15.20 3.07 -3.56
CA SER A 206 16.63 2.92 -3.38
C SER A 206 17.01 1.61 -2.68
N LEU A 207 18.25 1.17 -2.90
CA LEU A 207 18.82 0.03 -2.16
C LEU A 207 18.80 0.25 -0.64
N ALA A 208 19.04 1.48 -0.20
CA ALA A 208 19.02 1.82 1.23
C ALA A 208 17.64 1.63 1.85
N GLN A 209 16.58 2.01 1.12
CA GLN A 209 15.20 1.79 1.58
C GLN A 209 14.86 0.30 1.68
N VAL A 210 15.32 -0.54 0.74
CA VAL A 210 15.13 -1.98 0.82
C VAL A 210 15.92 -2.58 1.98
N ALA A 211 17.20 -2.19 2.14
CA ALA A 211 18.05 -2.67 3.23
C ALA A 211 17.53 -2.30 4.62
N GLN A 212 16.85 -1.15 4.74
CA GLN A 212 16.21 -0.74 5.99
C GLN A 212 15.04 -1.65 6.39
N GLN A 213 14.38 -2.29 5.44
CA GLN A 213 13.24 -3.17 5.68
C GLN A 213 13.64 -4.64 5.85
N ARG A 214 14.84 -5.03 5.41
CA ARG A 214 15.33 -6.40 5.50
C ARG A 214 16.01 -6.67 6.84
#